data_e9749e544c71f43ccf8cd547a2fab242
#
_entry.id   e9749e544c71f43ccf8cd547a2fab242
#
_cell.length_a   1.000
_cell.length_b   1.000
_cell.length_c   1.000
_cell.angle_alpha   90.00
_cell.angle_beta   90.00
_cell.angle_gamma   90.00
#
_symmetry.space_group_name_H-M   'P 1'
#
loop_
_entity.id
_entity.type
_entity.pdbx_description
1 polymer ?
#
loop_
_entity_poly.entity_id
_entity_poly.type
_entity_poly.pdbx_seq_one_letter_code
_entity_poly.pdbx_strand_id
1 'polypeptide(L)'
;MGSEMCIRDSPRREIFIVFRGTVIPYGYWSLSIQPYFDQPYQIDAWLPVASSTQATVEFEVPTTDLSLTIPASASNVISVGAYNGARLSVAPFSGKGSVAIQKPDLVAPGVDILAANASGGYRLVSGTSFATPFVASAAANLMQWGITDGNDSFLYGARVKAYLINAARALPGSKQIPNPSEGWGRLCANASVPRYNPPILS
;
A
#
# COMPACT_ATOMS: atom_id res chain seq x y z
N MET A 1 8.51 -32.34 14.16
CA MET A 1 8.27 -30.93 13.84
C MET A 1 9.53 -30.40 13.22
N GLY A 2 9.54 -30.11 11.93
CA GLY A 2 10.69 -29.53 11.24
C GLY A 2 10.42 -28.03 11.03
N SER A 3 11.31 -27.19 11.54
CA SER A 3 11.35 -25.79 11.20
C SER A 3 12.44 -25.58 10.16
N GLU A 4 12.11 -25.06 8.99
CA GLU A 4 13.14 -24.62 8.04
C GLU A 4 13.38 -23.12 8.25
N MET A 5 14.66 -22.79 8.40
CA MET A 5 15.11 -21.41 8.57
C MET A 5 15.98 -21.05 7.35
N CYS A 6 15.55 -20.08 6.57
CA CYS A 6 16.35 -19.49 5.50
C CYS A 6 16.92 -18.15 5.95
N ILE A 7 18.25 -18.05 5.98
CA ILE A 7 18.97 -16.81 6.27
C ILE A 7 19.55 -16.31 4.95
N ARG A 8 19.18 -15.10 4.52
CA ARG A 8 19.83 -14.43 3.38
C ARG A 8 20.90 -13.47 3.87
N ASP A 9 22.04 -13.49 3.22
CA ASP A 9 23.12 -12.53 3.43
C ASP A 9 22.75 -11.17 2.82
N SER A 10 21.99 -10.40 3.58
CA SER A 10 21.73 -8.99 3.28
C SER A 10 22.01 -8.17 4.54
N PRO A 11 22.24 -6.86 4.44
CA PRO A 11 22.38 -5.99 5.63
C PRO A 11 21.12 -6.01 6.51
N ARG A 12 19.99 -6.48 5.99
CA ARG A 12 18.79 -6.85 6.74
C ARG A 12 18.63 -8.36 6.64
N ARG A 13 18.62 -9.02 7.78
CA ARG A 13 18.43 -10.47 7.85
C ARG A 13 16.94 -10.78 7.84
N GLU A 14 16.52 -11.65 6.94
CA GLU A 14 15.16 -12.15 6.86
C GLU A 14 15.16 -13.60 7.34
N ILE A 15 14.27 -13.92 8.27
CA ILE A 15 14.05 -15.28 8.77
C ILE A 15 12.63 -15.69 8.37
N PHE A 16 12.54 -16.76 7.59
CA PHE A 16 11.27 -17.33 7.18
C PHE A 16 10.98 -18.59 7.99
N ILE A 17 9.93 -18.58 8.80
CA ILE A 17 9.56 -19.69 9.67
C ILE A 17 8.32 -20.36 9.13
N VAL A 18 8.40 -21.65 8.84
CA VAL A 18 7.28 -22.45 8.35
C VAL A 18 6.98 -23.57 9.33
N PHE A 19 5.76 -23.62 9.81
CA PHE A 19 5.24 -24.74 10.60
C PHE A 19 4.64 -25.78 9.65
N ARG A 20 5.18 -26.98 9.68
CA ARG A 20 4.70 -28.11 8.87
C ARG A 20 4.29 -29.26 9.77
N GLY A 21 3.13 -29.85 9.51
CA GLY A 21 2.64 -31.04 10.20
C GLY A 21 1.30 -31.48 9.68
N THR A 22 0.92 -32.72 9.91
CA THR A 22 -0.43 -33.23 9.60
C THR A 22 -1.50 -32.59 10.46
N VAL A 23 -1.15 -32.18 11.67
CA VAL A 23 -1.97 -31.41 12.58
C VAL A 23 -1.08 -30.38 13.27
N ILE A 24 -1.45 -29.11 13.18
CA ILE A 24 -0.83 -28.03 13.94
C ILE A 24 -1.75 -27.76 15.14
N PRO A 25 -1.27 -27.96 16.38
CA PRO A 25 -2.11 -27.76 17.57
C PRO A 25 -2.57 -26.30 17.67
N TYR A 26 -3.81 -26.11 18.08
CA TYR A 26 -4.32 -24.80 18.45
C TYR A 26 -3.68 -24.33 19.76
N GLY A 27 -3.46 -23.02 19.88
CA GLY A 27 -2.94 -22.42 21.10
C GLY A 27 -1.95 -21.31 20.83
N TYR A 28 -1.30 -20.86 21.88
CA TYR A 28 -0.25 -19.85 21.80
C TYR A 28 1.07 -20.45 21.36
N TRP A 29 1.71 -19.77 20.43
CA TRP A 29 3.03 -20.07 19.98
C TRP A 29 3.94 -18.90 20.34
N SER A 30 5.07 -19.18 20.99
CA SER A 30 6.06 -18.15 21.30
C SER A 30 7.33 -18.37 20.51
N LEU A 31 7.88 -17.29 19.98
CA LEU A 31 9.17 -17.26 19.33
C LEU A 31 10.16 -16.49 20.22
N SER A 32 11.18 -17.17 20.70
CA SER A 32 12.27 -16.55 21.44
C SER A 32 13.45 -16.30 20.52
N ILE A 33 13.89 -15.06 20.46
CA ILE A 33 15.04 -14.66 19.64
C ILE A 33 16.16 -14.22 20.58
N GLN A 34 17.29 -14.93 20.49
CA GLN A 34 18.49 -14.57 21.25
C GLN A 34 19.50 -13.92 20.31
N PRO A 35 19.84 -12.65 20.54
CA PRO A 35 20.88 -11.99 19.75
C PRO A 35 22.25 -12.60 20.05
N TYR A 36 23.05 -12.72 19.01
CA TYR A 36 24.44 -13.18 19.17
C TYR A 36 25.38 -12.05 19.62
N PHE A 37 25.00 -10.80 19.37
CA PHE A 37 25.78 -9.62 19.74
C PHE A 37 24.96 -8.71 20.66
N ASP A 38 25.63 -8.07 21.60
CA ASP A 38 25.06 -7.08 22.54
C ASP A 38 24.90 -5.71 21.85
N GLN A 39 24.16 -5.68 20.75
CA GLN A 39 23.82 -4.47 20.00
C GLN A 39 22.29 -4.34 19.92
N PRO A 40 21.76 -3.10 19.98
CA PRO A 40 20.33 -2.90 19.80
C PRO A 40 19.92 -3.37 18.40
N TYR A 41 18.85 -4.16 18.33
CA TYR A 41 18.26 -4.65 17.09
C TYR A 41 16.76 -4.42 17.11
N GLN A 42 16.20 -4.24 15.93
CA GLN A 42 14.76 -4.19 15.70
C GLN A 42 14.34 -5.43 14.96
N ILE A 43 13.24 -6.02 15.39
CA ILE A 43 12.62 -7.18 14.75
C ILE A 43 11.24 -6.77 14.33
N ASP A 44 10.97 -6.89 13.04
CA ASP A 44 9.65 -6.75 12.47
C ASP A 44 9.16 -8.14 12.05
N ALA A 45 7.95 -8.50 12.40
CA ALA A 45 7.36 -9.80 12.09
C ALA A 45 6.05 -9.62 11.32
N TRP A 46 5.85 -10.45 10.29
CA TRP A 46 4.65 -10.47 9.47
C TRP A 46 4.05 -11.86 9.44
N LEU A 47 2.74 -11.93 9.48
CA LEU A 47 1.98 -13.14 9.21
C LEU A 47 1.52 -13.14 7.75
N PRO A 48 1.39 -14.32 7.11
CA PRO A 48 0.79 -14.40 5.79
C PRO A 48 -0.67 -13.95 5.83
N VAL A 49 -1.19 -13.48 4.69
CA VAL A 49 -2.62 -13.12 4.59
C VAL A 49 -3.50 -14.30 4.94
N ALA A 50 -4.58 -14.05 5.67
CA ALA A 50 -5.49 -15.09 6.18
C ALA A 50 -6.04 -16.04 5.09
N SER A 51 -6.18 -15.57 3.85
CA SER A 51 -6.59 -16.39 2.70
C SER A 51 -5.57 -17.44 2.26
N SER A 52 -4.32 -17.33 2.70
CA SER A 52 -3.25 -18.28 2.38
C SER A 52 -2.99 -19.29 3.50
N THR A 53 -3.70 -19.16 4.60
CA THR A 53 -3.59 -20.08 5.75
C THR A 53 -4.90 -20.82 5.95
N GLN A 54 -4.82 -22.09 6.36
CA GLN A 54 -5.98 -22.92 6.70
C GLN A 54 -6.54 -22.61 8.09
N ALA A 55 -5.86 -21.76 8.86
CA ALA A 55 -6.25 -21.37 10.22
C ALA A 55 -6.04 -19.87 10.41
N THR A 56 -6.83 -19.27 11.27
CA THR A 56 -6.63 -17.88 11.70
C THR A 56 -5.42 -17.84 12.63
N VAL A 57 -4.44 -17.04 12.25
CA VAL A 57 -3.23 -16.79 13.02
C VAL A 57 -3.11 -15.30 13.24
N GLU A 58 -2.91 -14.88 14.46
CA GLU A 58 -2.86 -13.48 14.86
C GLU A 58 -1.69 -13.26 15.83
N PHE A 59 -1.13 -12.06 15.85
CA PHE A 59 -0.25 -11.65 16.93
C PHE A 59 -1.06 -11.30 18.17
N GLU A 60 -0.59 -11.66 19.34
CA GLU A 60 -1.24 -11.31 20.61
C GLU A 60 -1.30 -9.78 20.80
N VAL A 61 -0.25 -9.08 20.40
CA VAL A 61 -0.19 -7.62 20.41
C VAL A 61 0.26 -7.11 19.03
N PRO A 62 -0.67 -6.96 18.07
CA PRO A 62 -0.32 -6.48 16.75
C PRO A 62 -0.04 -4.98 16.75
N THR A 63 0.84 -4.54 15.87
CA THR A 63 0.98 -3.11 15.51
C THR A 63 0.32 -2.84 14.18
N THR A 64 -0.21 -1.63 13.98
CA THR A 64 -0.71 -1.18 12.68
C THR A 64 0.36 -0.46 11.86
N ASP A 65 1.50 -0.14 12.45
CA ASP A 65 2.62 0.51 11.78
C ASP A 65 3.40 -0.50 10.94
N LEU A 66 3.97 -0.03 9.83
CA LEU A 66 4.73 -0.86 8.88
C LEU A 66 3.95 -2.07 8.35
N SER A 67 2.63 -1.95 8.23
CA SER A 67 1.75 -3.02 7.72
C SER A 67 1.65 -3.04 6.18
N LEU A 68 2.56 -2.37 5.48
CA LEU A 68 2.66 -2.44 4.02
C LEU A 68 3.26 -3.77 3.58
N THR A 69 2.68 -4.36 2.55
CA THR A 69 3.19 -5.59 1.94
C THR A 69 4.17 -5.28 0.80
N ILE A 70 5.03 -6.25 0.48
CA ILE A 70 5.88 -6.19 -0.71
C ILE A 70 4.99 -6.40 -1.96
N PRO A 71 5.16 -5.59 -3.03
CA PRO A 71 6.22 -4.60 -3.29
C PRO A 71 5.88 -3.15 -2.89
N ALA A 72 4.77 -2.89 -2.19
CA ALA A 72 4.29 -1.53 -1.89
C ALA A 72 5.29 -0.70 -1.06
N SER A 73 6.19 -1.36 -0.32
CA SER A 73 7.25 -0.71 0.46
C SER A 73 8.41 -0.18 -0.40
N ALA A 74 8.52 -0.58 -1.67
CA ALA A 74 9.61 -0.12 -2.54
C ALA A 74 9.47 1.38 -2.87
N SER A 75 10.61 2.09 -2.94
CA SER A 75 10.64 3.55 -3.14
C SER A 75 10.12 4.00 -4.50
N ASN A 76 10.43 3.23 -5.55
CA ASN A 76 10.14 3.60 -6.94
C ASN A 76 8.75 3.18 -7.44
N VAL A 77 7.94 2.53 -6.60
CA VAL A 77 6.55 2.20 -6.94
C VAL A 77 5.59 3.27 -6.40
N ILE A 78 4.41 3.38 -7.00
CA ILE A 78 3.31 4.15 -6.45
C ILE A 78 2.51 3.21 -5.55
N SER A 79 2.64 3.41 -4.25
CA SER A 79 1.95 2.64 -3.22
C SER A 79 0.61 3.28 -2.91
N VAL A 80 -0.46 2.49 -3.00
CA VAL A 80 -1.84 2.98 -2.90
C VAL A 80 -2.52 2.35 -1.68
N GLY A 81 -2.94 3.19 -0.75
CA GLY A 81 -3.85 2.82 0.32
C GLY A 81 -5.32 2.97 -0.09
N ALA A 82 -6.23 2.54 0.77
CA ALA A 82 -7.66 2.60 0.54
C ALA A 82 -8.36 3.54 1.52
N TYR A 83 -9.34 4.30 1.02
CA TYR A 83 -10.26 5.03 1.88
C TYR A 83 -11.72 4.71 1.53
N ASN A 84 -12.63 4.95 2.49
CA ASN A 84 -14.06 4.84 2.29
C ASN A 84 -14.58 6.14 1.65
N GLY A 85 -15.10 6.06 0.42
CA GLY A 85 -15.57 7.21 -0.34
C GLY A 85 -16.78 7.92 0.29
N ALA A 86 -17.66 7.18 0.97
CA ALA A 86 -18.84 7.75 1.63
C ALA A 86 -18.51 8.47 2.94
N ARG A 87 -17.53 7.92 3.70
CA ARG A 87 -17.13 8.45 5.02
C ARG A 87 -15.94 9.40 4.95
N LEU A 88 -15.21 9.40 3.85
CA LEU A 88 -13.96 10.13 3.65
C LEU A 88 -12.91 9.83 4.75
N SER A 89 -12.79 8.57 5.12
CA SER A 89 -11.85 8.09 6.14
C SER A 89 -11.02 6.93 5.60
N VAL A 90 -9.77 6.81 6.04
CA VAL A 90 -8.91 5.66 5.68
C VAL A 90 -9.59 4.37 6.09
N ALA A 91 -9.54 3.36 5.20
CA ALA A 91 -10.13 2.06 5.47
C ALA A 91 -9.31 1.31 6.55
N PRO A 92 -9.96 0.60 7.50
CA PRO A 92 -9.25 -0.09 8.58
C PRO A 92 -8.24 -1.11 8.11
N PHE A 93 -8.48 -1.73 6.95
CA PHE A 93 -7.59 -2.72 6.34
C PHE A 93 -6.47 -2.11 5.49
N SER A 94 -6.43 -0.79 5.31
CA SER A 94 -5.40 -0.13 4.52
C SER A 94 -4.05 -0.22 5.22
N GLY A 95 -3.04 -0.75 4.52
CA GLY A 95 -1.67 -0.80 5.04
C GLY A 95 -1.13 0.58 5.34
N LYS A 96 -0.33 0.66 6.40
CA LYS A 96 0.27 1.91 6.89
C LYS A 96 1.80 1.82 6.83
N GLY A 97 2.41 2.95 6.59
CA GLY A 97 3.85 3.12 6.72
C GLY A 97 4.28 3.46 8.15
N SER A 98 5.34 4.23 8.25
CA SER A 98 5.81 4.84 9.51
C SER A 98 6.28 6.25 9.23
N VAL A 99 6.72 6.95 10.28
CA VAL A 99 7.33 8.28 10.13
C VAL A 99 8.60 8.23 9.26
N ALA A 100 9.34 7.12 9.33
CA ALA A 100 10.56 6.93 8.54
C ALA A 100 10.27 6.46 7.10
N ILE A 101 9.16 5.75 6.89
CA ILE A 101 8.74 5.25 5.58
C ILE A 101 7.45 5.96 5.19
N GLN A 102 7.57 7.05 4.44
CA GLN A 102 6.45 7.87 3.98
C GLN A 102 5.66 7.14 2.88
N LYS A 103 4.93 6.10 3.30
CA LYS A 103 4.05 5.26 2.50
C LYS A 103 2.74 5.03 3.27
N PRO A 104 1.61 4.77 2.58
CA PRO A 104 1.47 4.74 1.13
C PRO A 104 1.79 6.10 0.50
N ASP A 105 1.96 6.18 -0.83
CA ASP A 105 2.17 7.49 -1.48
C ASP A 105 0.88 8.31 -1.49
N LEU A 106 -0.26 7.64 -1.71
CA LEU A 106 -1.59 8.25 -1.67
C LEU A 106 -2.67 7.19 -1.43
N VAL A 107 -3.89 7.61 -1.19
CA VAL A 107 -5.06 6.74 -1.04
C VAL A 107 -6.08 6.97 -2.14
N ALA A 108 -6.82 5.92 -2.50
CA ALA A 108 -7.93 5.99 -3.44
C ALA A 108 -9.16 5.25 -2.89
N PRO A 109 -10.37 5.43 -3.46
CA PRO A 109 -11.56 4.70 -3.02
C PRO A 109 -11.34 3.19 -3.10
N GLY A 110 -11.60 2.48 -1.99
CA GLY A 110 -11.36 1.04 -1.91
C GLY A 110 -12.36 0.29 -1.04
N VAL A 111 -13.48 0.94 -0.67
CA VAL A 111 -14.55 0.35 0.13
C VAL A 111 -15.84 0.40 -0.66
N ASP A 112 -16.52 -0.73 -0.77
CA ASP A 112 -17.80 -0.91 -1.48
C ASP A 112 -17.74 -0.45 -2.95
N ILE A 113 -16.67 -0.82 -3.62
CA ILE A 113 -16.46 -0.52 -5.03
C ILE A 113 -17.27 -1.50 -5.88
N LEU A 114 -18.11 -0.97 -6.77
CA LEU A 114 -18.86 -1.77 -7.72
C LEU A 114 -17.91 -2.31 -8.80
N ALA A 115 -17.68 -3.59 -8.81
CA ALA A 115 -16.78 -4.26 -9.74
C ALA A 115 -17.47 -5.42 -10.46
N ALA A 116 -16.96 -5.77 -11.63
CA ALA A 116 -17.44 -6.92 -12.39
C ALA A 116 -17.23 -8.22 -11.59
N ASN A 117 -18.21 -9.11 -11.68
CA ASN A 117 -18.15 -10.43 -11.06
C ASN A 117 -17.80 -11.50 -12.10
N ALA A 118 -16.92 -12.45 -11.75
CA ALA A 118 -16.51 -13.52 -12.62
C ALA A 118 -17.68 -14.40 -13.12
N SER A 119 -18.73 -14.51 -12.32
CA SER A 119 -19.97 -15.25 -12.68
C SER A 119 -20.99 -14.42 -13.45
N GLY A 120 -20.60 -13.23 -13.92
CA GLY A 120 -21.48 -12.27 -14.59
C GLY A 120 -22.09 -11.24 -13.62
N GLY A 121 -22.50 -10.08 -14.16
CA GLY A 121 -23.02 -8.96 -13.38
C GLY A 121 -21.96 -8.20 -12.57
N TYR A 122 -22.40 -7.54 -11.51
CA TYR A 122 -21.56 -6.70 -10.67
C TYR A 122 -21.74 -7.07 -9.19
N ARG A 123 -20.70 -6.80 -8.38
CA ARG A 123 -20.75 -6.94 -6.94
C ARG A 123 -19.98 -5.82 -6.26
N LEU A 124 -20.32 -5.53 -5.00
CA LEU A 124 -19.53 -4.64 -4.16
C LEU A 124 -18.33 -5.39 -3.60
N VAL A 125 -17.18 -4.78 -3.69
CA VAL A 125 -15.90 -5.32 -3.21
C VAL A 125 -15.13 -4.25 -2.44
N SER A 126 -14.31 -4.68 -1.47
CA SER A 126 -13.46 -3.80 -0.68
C SER A 126 -12.04 -4.35 -0.64
N GLY A 127 -11.05 -3.44 -0.68
CA GLY A 127 -9.63 -3.78 -0.65
C GLY A 127 -8.76 -2.71 -1.30
N THR A 128 -7.49 -2.67 -0.95
CA THR A 128 -6.48 -1.83 -1.62
C THR A 128 -6.28 -2.24 -3.08
N SER A 129 -6.52 -3.52 -3.41
CA SER A 129 -6.52 -4.02 -4.79
C SER A 129 -7.57 -3.34 -5.68
N PHE A 130 -8.66 -2.82 -5.10
CA PHE A 130 -9.69 -2.07 -5.81
C PHE A 130 -9.46 -0.56 -5.79
N ALA A 131 -8.63 -0.07 -4.89
CA ALA A 131 -8.16 1.32 -4.88
C ALA A 131 -7.08 1.56 -5.95
N THR A 132 -6.19 0.60 -6.16
CA THR A 132 -5.07 0.69 -7.10
C THR A 132 -5.49 1.00 -8.55
N PRO A 133 -6.54 0.41 -9.14
CA PRO A 133 -6.98 0.73 -10.50
C PRO A 133 -7.36 2.18 -10.74
N PHE A 134 -7.88 2.88 -9.73
CA PHE A 134 -8.18 4.32 -9.85
C PHE A 134 -6.90 5.14 -10.07
N VAL A 135 -5.84 4.79 -9.35
CA VAL A 135 -4.54 5.44 -9.50
C VAL A 135 -3.89 5.07 -10.83
N ALA A 136 -3.97 3.80 -11.23
CA ALA A 136 -3.46 3.34 -12.51
C ALA A 136 -4.17 4.03 -13.69
N SER A 137 -5.50 4.21 -13.62
CA SER A 137 -6.27 4.94 -14.61
C SER A 137 -5.89 6.42 -14.66
N ALA A 138 -5.72 7.07 -13.51
CA ALA A 138 -5.27 8.46 -13.46
C ALA A 138 -3.86 8.62 -14.03
N ALA A 139 -2.96 7.68 -13.76
CA ALA A 139 -1.62 7.65 -14.34
C ALA A 139 -1.66 7.49 -15.86
N ALA A 140 -2.52 6.60 -16.39
CA ALA A 140 -2.69 6.42 -17.83
C ALA A 140 -3.18 7.70 -18.52
N ASN A 141 -4.19 8.37 -17.96
CA ASN A 141 -4.69 9.64 -18.47
C ASN A 141 -3.60 10.73 -18.44
N LEU A 142 -2.83 10.78 -17.36
CA LEU A 142 -1.72 11.71 -17.24
C LEU A 142 -0.62 11.43 -18.29
N MET A 143 -0.28 10.18 -18.52
CA MET A 143 0.67 9.78 -19.57
C MET A 143 0.13 10.04 -20.96
N GLN A 144 -1.16 9.88 -21.21
CA GLN A 144 -1.79 10.28 -22.47
C GLN A 144 -1.61 11.78 -22.69
N TRP A 145 -1.97 12.61 -21.74
CA TRP A 145 -1.80 14.06 -21.81
C TRP A 145 -0.34 14.45 -22.03
N GLY A 146 0.60 13.83 -21.30
CA GLY A 146 2.02 14.16 -21.41
C GLY A 146 2.66 13.63 -22.69
N ILE A 147 2.65 12.34 -22.88
CA ILE A 147 3.41 11.64 -23.91
C ILE A 147 2.67 11.68 -25.24
N THR A 148 1.40 11.25 -25.27
CA THR A 148 0.67 11.10 -26.53
C THR A 148 0.26 12.46 -27.10
N ASP A 149 -0.19 13.38 -26.26
CA ASP A 149 -0.61 14.73 -26.66
C ASP A 149 0.57 15.71 -26.73
N GLY A 150 1.81 15.24 -26.42
CA GLY A 150 3.06 15.98 -26.61
C GLY A 150 3.35 17.07 -25.57
N ASN A 151 2.63 17.13 -24.45
CA ASN A 151 2.83 18.17 -23.43
C ASN A 151 4.08 17.92 -22.56
N ASP A 152 4.43 16.65 -22.30
CA ASP A 152 5.61 16.22 -21.55
C ASP A 152 6.04 14.80 -21.99
N SER A 153 6.93 14.74 -22.98
CA SER A 153 7.38 13.47 -23.58
C SER A 153 8.12 12.54 -22.61
N PHE A 154 8.54 13.04 -21.44
CA PHE A 154 9.25 12.29 -20.41
C PHE A 154 8.38 11.98 -19.19
N LEU A 155 7.05 12.06 -19.33
CA LEU A 155 6.10 11.84 -18.24
C LEU A 155 5.90 10.35 -17.97
N TYR A 156 6.87 9.73 -17.29
CA TYR A 156 6.83 8.34 -16.83
C TYR A 156 7.55 8.17 -15.46
N GLY A 157 7.36 7.01 -14.84
CA GLY A 157 8.07 6.66 -13.60
C GLY A 157 7.87 7.68 -12.47
N ALA A 158 8.97 8.22 -11.96
CA ALA A 158 8.96 9.16 -10.85
C ALA A 158 8.21 10.47 -11.15
N ARG A 159 8.15 10.90 -12.42
CA ARG A 159 7.40 12.12 -12.80
C ARG A 159 5.90 11.91 -12.68
N VAL A 160 5.38 10.77 -13.15
CA VAL A 160 3.96 10.40 -12.96
C VAL A 160 3.61 10.40 -11.48
N LYS A 161 4.45 9.77 -10.65
CA LYS A 161 4.29 9.76 -9.20
C LYS A 161 4.23 11.18 -8.62
N ALA A 162 5.15 12.06 -9.02
CA ALA A 162 5.20 13.44 -8.54
C ALA A 162 3.93 14.22 -8.90
N TYR A 163 3.41 14.10 -10.12
CA TYR A 163 2.17 14.76 -10.54
C TYR A 163 0.96 14.28 -9.71
N LEU A 164 0.85 12.97 -9.49
CA LEU A 164 -0.23 12.40 -8.70
C LEU A 164 -0.18 12.85 -7.24
N ILE A 165 1.01 12.88 -6.64
CA ILE A 165 1.24 13.34 -5.26
C ILE A 165 0.92 14.83 -5.13
N ASN A 166 1.41 15.67 -6.04
CA ASN A 166 1.19 17.12 -6.00
C ASN A 166 -0.29 17.49 -6.16
N ALA A 167 -1.05 16.66 -6.85
CA ALA A 167 -2.49 16.83 -7.03
C ALA A 167 -3.33 16.25 -5.89
N ALA A 168 -2.74 15.43 -5.03
CA ALA A 168 -3.46 14.76 -3.95
C ALA A 168 -4.04 15.76 -2.94
N ARG A 169 -5.11 15.38 -2.28
CA ARG A 169 -5.81 16.22 -1.31
C ARG A 169 -5.96 15.47 0.01
N ALA A 170 -5.71 16.15 1.11
CA ALA A 170 -5.93 15.58 2.44
C ALA A 170 -7.38 15.08 2.60
N LEU A 171 -7.55 14.00 3.35
CA LEU A 171 -8.86 13.60 3.83
C LEU A 171 -9.34 14.56 4.91
N PRO A 172 -10.65 14.77 5.06
CA PRO A 172 -11.19 15.60 6.13
C PRO A 172 -10.71 15.13 7.50
N GLY A 173 -10.25 16.06 8.33
CA GLY A 173 -9.73 15.75 9.67
C GLY A 173 -8.24 15.37 9.73
N SER A 174 -7.55 15.24 8.61
CA SER A 174 -6.10 15.03 8.60
C SER A 174 -5.37 16.26 9.13
N LYS A 175 -4.58 16.06 10.19
CA LYS A 175 -3.83 17.16 10.83
C LYS A 175 -2.56 17.53 10.08
N GLN A 176 -1.98 16.57 9.40
CA GLN A 176 -0.71 16.70 8.68
C GLN A 176 -0.65 15.73 7.50
N ILE A 177 -0.09 16.16 6.39
CA ILE A 177 0.30 15.35 5.24
C ILE A 177 1.75 15.70 4.83
N PRO A 178 2.58 14.72 4.41
CA PRO A 178 2.24 13.29 4.39
C PRO A 178 2.14 12.68 5.78
N ASN A 179 1.35 11.61 5.90
CA ASN A 179 1.27 10.81 7.12
C ASN A 179 1.25 9.30 6.80
N PRO A 180 1.54 8.41 7.77
CA PRO A 180 1.64 6.98 7.53
C PRO A 180 0.35 6.29 7.07
N SER A 181 -0.82 6.91 7.23
CA SER A 181 -2.12 6.28 6.92
C SER A 181 -2.63 6.63 5.54
N GLU A 182 -2.43 7.86 5.07
CA GLU A 182 -2.96 8.34 3.78
C GLU A 182 -1.87 8.87 2.83
N GLY A 183 -0.60 8.86 3.27
CA GLY A 183 0.49 9.43 2.50
C GLY A 183 0.26 10.92 2.25
N TRP A 184 0.32 11.34 1.00
CA TRP A 184 0.07 12.70 0.55
C TRP A 184 -1.41 13.04 0.41
N GLY A 185 -2.31 12.11 0.75
CA GLY A 185 -3.73 12.29 0.72
C GLY A 185 -4.44 11.47 -0.35
N ARG A 186 -5.71 11.80 -0.61
CA ARG A 186 -6.53 11.10 -1.60
C ARG A 186 -6.24 11.52 -3.02
N LEU A 187 -6.32 10.57 -3.94
CA LEU A 187 -6.22 10.81 -5.38
C LEU A 187 -7.20 11.90 -5.83
N CYS A 188 -6.69 12.86 -6.61
CA CYS A 188 -7.50 13.83 -7.35
C CYS A 188 -7.13 13.77 -8.85
N ALA A 189 -7.71 12.84 -9.59
CA ALA A 189 -7.38 12.59 -10.99
C ALA A 189 -7.53 13.85 -11.88
N ASN A 190 -8.57 14.65 -11.65
CA ASN A 190 -8.79 15.88 -12.42
C ASN A 190 -7.71 16.95 -12.16
N ALA A 191 -7.14 16.99 -10.97
CA ALA A 191 -6.07 17.94 -10.62
C ALA A 191 -4.67 17.43 -11.01
N SER A 192 -4.51 16.14 -11.26
CA SER A 192 -3.22 15.57 -11.65
C SER A 192 -2.84 15.88 -13.09
N VAL A 193 -3.82 16.12 -13.95
CA VAL A 193 -3.59 16.57 -15.33
C VAL A 193 -3.57 18.11 -15.35
N PRO A 194 -2.44 18.75 -15.67
CA PRO A 194 -2.36 20.20 -15.75
C PRO A 194 -3.36 20.72 -16.79
N ARG A 195 -4.14 21.72 -16.42
CA ARG A 195 -5.02 22.40 -17.39
C ARG A 195 -4.14 23.23 -18.32
N TYR A 196 -4.27 23.00 -19.60
CA TYR A 196 -3.72 23.91 -20.60
C TYR A 196 -4.45 25.26 -20.47
N ASN A 197 -3.75 26.27 -19.95
CA ASN A 197 -4.13 27.66 -20.10
C ASN A 197 -3.46 28.14 -21.39
N PRO A 198 -4.18 28.30 -22.52
CA PRO A 198 -3.60 28.90 -23.69
C PRO A 198 -3.10 30.31 -23.32
N PRO A 199 -1.92 30.75 -23.83
CA PRO A 199 -1.49 32.12 -23.62
C PRO A 199 -2.61 33.04 -24.13
N ILE A 200 -3.00 34.01 -23.31
CA ILE A 200 -3.91 35.08 -23.74
C ILE A 200 -3.12 35.81 -24.81
N LEU A 201 -3.49 35.58 -26.07
CA LEU A 201 -2.98 36.39 -27.18
C LEU A 201 -3.44 37.81 -26.96
N SER A 202 -2.53 38.63 -26.45
CA SER A 202 -2.69 40.09 -26.35
C SER A 202 -2.48 40.75 -27.69
#